data_76c9ccfdca1d11c552f31b52a27995a0
#
_entry.id   76c9ccfdca1d11c552f31b52a27995a0
#
_cell.length_a   1.000
_cell.length_b   1.000
_cell.length_c   1.000
_cell.angle_alpha   90.00
_cell.angle_beta   90.00
_cell.angle_gamma   90.00
#
_symmetry.space_group_name_H-M   'P 1'
#
loop_
_entity.id
_entity.type
_entity.pdbx_description
1 polymer ?
#
loop_
_entity_poly.entity_id
_entity_poly.type
_entity_poly.pdbx_seq_one_letter_code
_entity_poly.pdbx_strand_id
1 'polypeptide(L)'
;MQIIENKALLLNVRNPNKITTVIPKSKDLGEGKVLVHWNLEEAQVLKNLQIKNVPSPILGRYDWPGGYKPFDHQKTTASFLTLHRRAFCLNEQGTGKTGSVIWAADYLMKIGKIKRVLIICPLSIMDSAWKSDLFNFAMHRTVDIAHGPRAKRAAIINSEAEFVIINYDGV
;
A
#
# COMPACT_ATOMS: atom_id res chain seq x y z
N MET A 1 6.73 -15.41 -14.75
CA MET A 1 7.29 -14.67 -13.60
C MET A 1 7.22 -15.58 -12.38
N GLN A 2 8.30 -15.65 -11.60
CA GLN A 2 8.39 -16.47 -10.40
C GLN A 2 9.05 -15.65 -9.28
N ILE A 3 8.53 -15.77 -8.05
CA ILE A 3 9.14 -15.18 -6.86
C ILE A 3 10.19 -16.14 -6.32
N ILE A 4 11.41 -15.65 -6.11
CA ILE A 4 12.54 -16.44 -5.57
C ILE A 4 12.82 -15.95 -4.15
N GLU A 5 12.69 -16.85 -3.17
CA GLU A 5 12.99 -16.64 -1.74
C GLU A 5 12.41 -15.35 -1.14
N ASN A 6 11.27 -14.87 -1.62
CA ASN A 6 10.70 -13.58 -1.26
C ASN A 6 11.65 -12.36 -1.42
N LYS A 7 12.73 -12.51 -2.22
CA LYS A 7 13.78 -11.50 -2.40
C LYS A 7 13.90 -11.01 -3.82
N ALA A 8 13.59 -11.85 -4.80
CA ALA A 8 13.77 -11.54 -6.21
C ALA A 8 12.61 -12.04 -7.07
N LEU A 9 12.46 -11.41 -8.24
CA LEU A 9 11.56 -11.83 -9.30
C LEU A 9 12.39 -12.39 -10.45
N LEU A 10 12.11 -13.61 -10.87
CA LEU A 10 12.60 -14.19 -12.11
C LEU A 10 11.59 -13.92 -13.22
N LEU A 11 12.00 -13.15 -14.19
CA LEU A 11 11.18 -12.74 -15.33
C LEU A 11 11.58 -13.51 -16.58
N ASN A 12 10.62 -13.93 -17.39
CA ASN A 12 10.86 -14.38 -18.76
C ASN A 12 10.42 -13.28 -19.70
N VAL A 13 11.35 -12.68 -20.44
CA VAL A 13 11.11 -11.52 -21.29
C VAL A 13 11.79 -11.70 -22.66
N ARG A 14 11.17 -11.11 -23.69
CA ARG A 14 11.74 -11.16 -25.05
C ARG A 14 12.99 -10.27 -25.23
N ASN A 15 13.06 -9.19 -24.46
CA ASN A 15 14.16 -8.24 -24.52
C ASN A 15 14.69 -7.93 -23.11
N PRO A 16 15.69 -8.69 -22.62
CA PRO A 16 16.33 -8.46 -21.33
C PRO A 16 16.91 -7.06 -21.17
N ASN A 17 17.51 -6.51 -22.22
CA ASN A 17 18.17 -5.19 -22.20
C ASN A 17 17.20 -4.07 -21.79
N LYS A 18 15.93 -4.17 -22.15
CA LYS A 18 14.91 -3.19 -21.75
C LYS A 18 14.79 -3.08 -20.22
N ILE A 19 15.02 -4.18 -19.49
CA ILE A 19 14.94 -4.21 -18.02
C ILE A 19 16.29 -3.82 -17.41
N THR A 20 17.38 -4.42 -17.89
CA THR A 20 18.72 -4.20 -17.31
C THR A 20 19.21 -2.76 -17.47
N THR A 21 18.81 -2.07 -18.53
CA THR A 21 19.12 -0.65 -18.73
C THR A 21 18.42 0.25 -17.72
N VAL A 22 17.15 -0.08 -17.36
CA VAL A 22 16.33 0.76 -16.45
C VAL A 22 16.52 0.35 -14.99
N ILE A 23 16.82 -0.93 -14.74
CA ILE A 23 17.10 -1.48 -13.41
C ILE A 23 18.55 -2.02 -13.38
N PRO A 24 19.55 -1.17 -13.12
CA PRO A 24 20.96 -1.55 -13.22
C PRO A 24 21.39 -2.70 -12.30
N LYS A 25 20.66 -2.90 -11.18
CA LYS A 25 20.90 -4.00 -10.22
C LYS A 25 20.28 -5.33 -10.65
N SER A 26 19.57 -5.38 -11.79
CA SER A 26 19.06 -6.63 -12.34
C SER A 26 20.17 -7.45 -13.01
N LYS A 27 19.98 -8.77 -13.08
CA LYS A 27 20.93 -9.68 -13.72
C LYS A 27 20.27 -10.38 -14.89
N ASP A 28 20.87 -10.27 -16.05
CA ASP A 28 20.54 -11.12 -17.21
C ASP A 28 21.18 -12.51 -16.97
N LEU A 29 20.35 -13.53 -16.99
CA LEU A 29 20.76 -14.94 -16.80
C LEU A 29 20.86 -15.71 -18.14
N GLY A 30 20.64 -15.01 -19.26
CA GLY A 30 20.53 -15.65 -20.58
C GLY A 30 19.14 -16.23 -20.85
N GLU A 31 18.94 -16.69 -22.08
CA GLU A 31 17.66 -17.32 -22.54
C GLU A 31 16.42 -16.47 -22.26
N GLY A 32 16.54 -15.16 -22.26
CA GLY A 32 15.42 -14.25 -21.96
C GLY A 32 15.01 -14.21 -20.49
N LYS A 33 15.85 -14.72 -19.58
CA LYS A 33 15.60 -14.73 -18.13
C LYS A 33 16.33 -13.57 -17.46
N VAL A 34 15.59 -12.75 -16.71
CA VAL A 34 16.15 -11.63 -15.94
C VAL A 34 15.75 -11.78 -14.46
N LEU A 35 16.74 -11.67 -13.59
CA LEU A 35 16.54 -11.63 -12.15
C LEU A 35 16.53 -10.18 -11.67
N VAL A 36 15.48 -9.77 -10.96
CA VAL A 36 15.29 -8.41 -10.46
C VAL A 36 15.02 -8.47 -8.96
N HIS A 37 15.58 -7.56 -8.18
CA HIS A 37 15.20 -7.43 -6.77
C HIS A 37 13.70 -7.19 -6.63
N TRP A 38 13.06 -7.92 -5.72
CA TRP A 38 11.63 -7.75 -5.46
C TRP A 38 11.38 -6.69 -4.38
N ASN A 39 11.61 -5.42 -4.69
CA ASN A 39 11.26 -4.28 -3.88
C ASN A 39 10.14 -3.48 -4.54
N LEU A 40 9.56 -2.53 -3.81
CA LEU A 40 8.44 -1.75 -4.32
C LEU A 40 8.84 -0.88 -5.52
N GLU A 41 10.03 -0.29 -5.50
CA GLU A 41 10.52 0.56 -6.61
C GLU A 41 10.68 -0.23 -7.90
N GLU A 42 11.36 -1.38 -7.83
CA GLU A 42 11.55 -2.25 -8.99
C GLU A 42 10.21 -2.78 -9.51
N ALA A 43 9.29 -3.15 -8.61
CA ALA A 43 7.96 -3.60 -9.00
C ALA A 43 7.17 -2.48 -9.73
N GLN A 44 7.26 -1.23 -9.26
CA GLN A 44 6.68 -0.07 -9.94
C GLN A 44 7.33 0.21 -11.29
N VAL A 45 8.66 0.11 -11.39
CA VAL A 45 9.39 0.26 -12.67
C VAL A 45 8.98 -0.82 -13.66
N LEU A 46 8.95 -2.09 -13.25
CA LEU A 46 8.51 -3.20 -14.10
C LEU A 46 7.09 -2.98 -14.63
N LYS A 47 6.18 -2.52 -13.77
CA LYS A 47 4.83 -2.15 -14.17
C LYS A 47 4.81 -1.02 -15.19
N ASN A 48 5.62 0.03 -15.00
CA ASN A 48 5.75 1.14 -15.96
C ASN A 48 6.31 0.68 -17.30
N LEU A 49 7.16 -0.35 -17.30
CA LEU A 49 7.64 -1.05 -18.51
C LEU A 49 6.59 -1.98 -19.13
N GLN A 50 5.33 -1.93 -18.63
CA GLN A 50 4.20 -2.74 -19.08
C GLN A 50 4.37 -4.26 -18.87
N ILE A 51 5.21 -4.66 -17.93
CA ILE A 51 5.27 -6.06 -17.49
C ILE A 51 3.98 -6.37 -16.73
N LYS A 52 3.22 -7.35 -17.22
CA LYS A 52 1.94 -7.75 -16.65
C LYS A 52 2.11 -8.53 -15.35
N ASN A 53 1.11 -8.40 -14.46
CA ASN A 53 0.99 -9.22 -13.24
C ASN A 53 2.20 -9.13 -12.30
N VAL A 54 2.87 -7.98 -12.23
CA VAL A 54 3.96 -7.76 -11.27
C VAL A 54 3.38 -7.74 -9.85
N PRO A 55 3.77 -8.68 -8.97
CA PRO A 55 3.28 -8.70 -7.59
C PRO A 55 3.96 -7.62 -6.75
N SER A 56 3.20 -6.96 -5.87
CA SER A 56 3.80 -6.09 -4.87
C SER A 56 4.51 -6.91 -3.78
N PRO A 57 5.65 -6.44 -3.26
CA PRO A 57 6.34 -7.09 -2.16
C PRO A 57 5.53 -7.22 -0.86
N ILE A 58 4.45 -6.46 -0.69
CA ILE A 58 3.51 -6.62 0.43
C ILE A 58 3.03 -8.07 0.56
N LEU A 59 2.85 -8.78 -0.56
CA LEU A 59 2.34 -10.15 -0.58
C LEU A 59 3.26 -11.16 0.09
N GLY A 60 4.57 -10.93 0.12
CA GLY A 60 5.55 -11.86 0.67
C GLY A 60 6.35 -11.32 1.85
N ARG A 61 6.23 -10.01 2.17
CA ARG A 61 7.09 -9.35 3.17
C ARG A 61 6.31 -8.57 4.22
N TYR A 62 5.02 -8.77 4.29
CA TYR A 62 4.17 -8.05 5.24
C TYR A 62 3.39 -9.04 6.10
N ASP A 63 3.38 -8.81 7.39
CA ASP A 63 2.87 -9.75 8.39
C ASP A 63 1.35 -9.68 8.58
N TRP A 64 0.69 -8.71 7.92
CA TRP A 64 -0.75 -8.47 7.98
C TRP A 64 -1.24 -8.33 9.43
N PRO A 65 -0.81 -7.29 10.18
CA PRO A 65 -1.12 -7.12 11.59
C PRO A 65 -2.62 -6.96 11.83
N GLY A 66 -3.01 -7.13 13.09
CA GLY A 66 -4.38 -6.99 13.55
C GLY A 66 -5.04 -8.30 13.93
N GLY A 67 -6.29 -8.22 14.36
CA GLY A 67 -7.07 -9.37 14.82
C GLY A 67 -7.66 -10.23 13.71
N TYR A 68 -7.62 -9.77 12.46
CA TYR A 68 -8.22 -10.44 11.32
C TYR A 68 -7.19 -10.84 10.28
N LYS A 69 -7.30 -12.07 9.77
CA LYS A 69 -6.50 -12.50 8.62
C LYS A 69 -7.12 -11.96 7.32
N PRO A 70 -6.33 -11.36 6.42
CA PRO A 70 -6.85 -10.85 5.16
C PRO A 70 -7.30 -11.98 4.23
N PHE A 71 -8.44 -11.78 3.59
CA PHE A 71 -8.86 -12.61 2.45
C PHE A 71 -7.98 -12.30 1.22
N ASP A 72 -7.93 -13.22 0.25
CA ASP A 72 -7.07 -13.08 -0.92
C ASP A 72 -7.43 -11.86 -1.79
N HIS A 73 -8.72 -11.51 -1.91
CA HIS A 73 -9.13 -10.29 -2.60
C HIS A 73 -8.67 -9.02 -1.88
N GLN A 74 -8.57 -9.03 -0.54
CA GLN A 74 -8.06 -7.91 0.25
C GLN A 74 -6.55 -7.75 0.07
N LYS A 75 -5.80 -8.85 0.05
CA LYS A 75 -4.37 -8.86 -0.27
C LYS A 75 -4.11 -8.32 -1.68
N THR A 76 -4.93 -8.76 -2.64
CA THR A 76 -4.87 -8.27 -4.02
C THR A 76 -5.12 -6.76 -4.10
N THR A 77 -6.14 -6.28 -3.38
CA THR A 77 -6.46 -4.84 -3.31
C THR A 77 -5.32 -4.05 -2.67
N ALA A 78 -4.79 -4.49 -1.53
CA ALA A 78 -3.65 -3.85 -0.88
C ALA A 78 -2.40 -3.85 -1.77
N SER A 79 -2.10 -4.97 -2.44
CA SER A 79 -1.03 -5.07 -3.43
C SER A 79 -1.20 -4.03 -4.55
N PHE A 80 -2.39 -3.94 -5.12
CA PHE A 80 -2.71 -2.95 -6.14
C PHE A 80 -2.47 -1.51 -5.65
N LEU A 81 -2.96 -1.17 -4.46
CA LEU A 81 -2.83 0.18 -3.89
C LEU A 81 -1.36 0.57 -3.65
N THR A 82 -0.50 -0.35 -3.24
CA THR A 82 0.93 -0.07 -3.04
C THR A 82 1.69 0.16 -4.34
N LEU A 83 1.23 -0.41 -5.45
CA LEU A 83 1.86 -0.25 -6.77
C LEU A 83 1.40 1.01 -7.53
N HIS A 84 0.33 1.67 -7.08
CA HIS A 84 -0.24 2.80 -7.78
C HIS A 84 -0.21 4.05 -6.92
N ARG A 85 0.38 5.14 -7.45
CA ARG A 85 0.38 6.46 -6.76
C ARG A 85 -1.01 7.09 -6.70
N ARG A 86 -1.87 6.78 -7.67
CA ARG A 86 -3.27 7.22 -7.75
C ARG A 86 -4.10 6.04 -8.20
N ALA A 87 -5.16 5.74 -7.46
CA ALA A 87 -6.00 4.58 -7.72
C ALA A 87 -7.43 4.80 -7.24
N PHE A 88 -8.38 4.14 -7.90
CA PHE A 88 -9.73 3.95 -7.41
C PHE A 88 -9.88 2.51 -6.93
N CYS A 89 -10.49 2.33 -5.75
CA CYS A 89 -10.87 1.02 -5.22
C CYS A 89 -12.39 0.87 -5.37
N LEU A 90 -12.81 0.23 -6.47
CA LEU A 90 -14.21 0.06 -6.85
C LEU A 90 -14.78 -1.30 -6.44
N ASN A 91 -14.18 -1.94 -5.44
CA ASN A 91 -14.70 -3.19 -4.89
C ASN A 91 -16.11 -2.99 -4.34
N GLU A 92 -16.92 -4.05 -4.33
CA GLU A 92 -18.28 -4.02 -3.80
C GLU A 92 -18.33 -3.65 -2.31
N GLN A 93 -19.49 -3.23 -1.85
CA GLN A 93 -19.73 -2.91 -0.44
C GLN A 93 -19.54 -4.19 0.41
N GLY A 94 -19.02 -4.04 1.62
CA GLY A 94 -18.79 -5.18 2.53
C GLY A 94 -17.54 -6.01 2.25
N THR A 95 -16.75 -5.73 1.20
CA THR A 95 -15.54 -6.50 0.87
C THR A 95 -14.31 -6.17 1.71
N GLY A 96 -14.44 -5.34 2.74
CA GLY A 96 -13.32 -4.96 3.62
C GLY A 96 -12.28 -4.04 2.97
N LYS A 97 -12.75 -3.11 2.11
CA LYS A 97 -11.87 -2.10 1.47
C LYS A 97 -11.05 -1.32 2.49
N THR A 98 -11.65 -0.90 3.59
CA THR A 98 -11.00 -0.13 4.65
C THR A 98 -9.77 -0.87 5.19
N GLY A 99 -9.90 -2.15 5.53
CA GLY A 99 -8.77 -2.97 5.98
C GLY A 99 -7.67 -3.08 4.93
N SER A 100 -8.04 -3.27 3.65
CA SER A 100 -7.07 -3.32 2.55
C SER A 100 -6.29 -2.00 2.41
N VAL A 101 -6.95 -0.85 2.57
CA VAL A 101 -6.31 0.48 2.53
C VAL A 101 -5.39 0.67 3.73
N ILE A 102 -5.85 0.30 4.94
CA ILE A 102 -5.06 0.41 6.16
C ILE A 102 -3.78 -0.43 6.06
N TRP A 103 -3.88 -1.69 5.65
CA TRP A 103 -2.70 -2.55 5.47
C TRP A 103 -1.74 -2.04 4.39
N ALA A 104 -2.26 -1.52 3.27
CA ALA A 104 -1.42 -0.91 2.25
C ALA A 104 -0.66 0.31 2.79
N ALA A 105 -1.34 1.17 3.54
CA ALA A 105 -0.75 2.36 4.16
C ALA A 105 0.28 1.98 5.24
N ASP A 106 -0.06 1.04 6.12
CA ASP A 106 0.86 0.54 7.16
C ASP A 106 2.13 -0.07 6.55
N TYR A 107 1.98 -0.89 5.50
CA TYR A 107 3.13 -1.41 4.77
C TYR A 107 4.00 -0.30 4.17
N LEU A 108 3.41 0.71 3.54
CA LEU A 108 4.14 1.85 2.97
C LEU A 108 4.87 2.66 4.06
N MET A 109 4.29 2.80 5.24
CA MET A 109 4.94 3.40 6.40
C MET A 109 6.10 2.53 6.90
N LYS A 110 5.89 1.21 7.05
CA LYS A 110 6.90 0.23 7.48
C LYS A 110 8.16 0.27 6.61
N ILE A 111 8.00 0.47 5.31
CA ILE A 111 9.14 0.59 4.37
C ILE A 111 9.60 2.05 4.14
N GLY A 112 9.09 3.00 4.89
CA GLY A 112 9.51 4.41 4.86
C GLY A 112 9.09 5.21 3.62
N LYS A 113 8.09 4.74 2.86
CA LYS A 113 7.60 5.43 1.65
C LYS A 113 6.63 6.57 1.95
N ILE A 114 5.88 6.46 3.02
CA ILE A 114 5.02 7.52 3.55
C ILE A 114 5.23 7.63 5.06
N LYS A 115 4.93 8.79 5.62
CA LYS A 115 5.00 9.04 7.07
C LYS A 115 3.62 9.13 7.70
N ARG A 116 2.64 9.65 6.98
CA ARG A 116 1.29 9.95 7.47
C ARG A 116 0.24 9.70 6.40
N VAL A 117 -0.99 9.49 6.83
CA VAL A 117 -2.17 9.33 5.98
C VAL A 117 -3.25 10.32 6.41
N LEU A 118 -3.82 11.04 5.46
CA LEU A 118 -5.03 11.82 5.66
C LEU A 118 -6.23 11.04 5.10
N ILE A 119 -7.23 10.81 5.94
CA ILE A 119 -8.48 10.15 5.58
C ILE A 119 -9.56 11.23 5.55
N ILE A 120 -10.21 11.40 4.40
CA ILE A 120 -11.34 12.31 4.22
C ILE A 120 -12.59 11.47 4.03
N CYS A 121 -13.56 11.58 4.93
CA CYS A 121 -14.76 10.74 4.93
C CYS A 121 -15.98 11.49 5.49
N PRO A 122 -17.20 10.95 5.36
CA PRO A 122 -18.38 11.48 6.04
C PRO A 122 -18.20 11.49 7.57
N LEU A 123 -18.77 12.50 8.23
CA LEU A 123 -18.70 12.69 9.67
C LEU A 123 -19.15 11.45 10.45
N SER A 124 -20.21 10.79 9.99
CA SER A 124 -20.83 9.63 10.66
C SER A 124 -19.93 8.40 10.77
N ILE A 125 -18.91 8.27 9.90
CA ILE A 125 -18.03 7.09 9.85
C ILE A 125 -16.60 7.35 10.34
N MET A 126 -16.30 8.54 10.81
CA MET A 126 -14.94 8.90 11.28
C MET A 126 -14.50 8.02 12.46
N ASP A 127 -15.34 7.90 13.47
CA ASP A 127 -15.04 7.12 14.67
C ASP A 127 -15.51 5.67 14.53
N SER A 128 -16.76 5.45 14.14
CA SER A 128 -17.41 4.15 14.11
C SER A 128 -16.82 3.16 13.10
N ALA A 129 -16.27 3.64 11.98
CA ALA A 129 -15.64 2.80 10.98
C ALA A 129 -14.11 3.00 10.95
N TRP A 130 -13.63 4.18 10.54
CA TRP A 130 -12.20 4.35 10.30
C TRP A 130 -11.32 4.20 11.54
N LYS A 131 -11.68 4.83 12.66
CA LYS A 131 -10.88 4.72 13.88
C LYS A 131 -10.97 3.31 14.47
N SER A 132 -12.17 2.71 14.47
CA SER A 132 -12.38 1.34 14.92
C SER A 132 -11.62 0.34 14.04
N ASP A 133 -11.66 0.50 12.70
CA ASP A 133 -10.94 -0.37 11.79
C ASP A 133 -9.42 -0.20 11.92
N LEU A 134 -8.91 1.02 12.13
CA LEU A 134 -7.48 1.23 12.41
C LEU A 134 -7.04 0.47 13.65
N PHE A 135 -7.82 0.48 14.71
CA PHE A 135 -7.54 -0.31 15.91
C PHE A 135 -7.54 -1.82 15.62
N ASN A 136 -8.45 -2.29 14.76
CA ASN A 136 -8.54 -3.70 14.42
C ASN A 136 -7.44 -4.19 13.49
N PHE A 137 -6.98 -3.36 12.54
CA PHE A 137 -6.05 -3.77 11.47
C PHE A 137 -4.63 -3.26 11.66
N ALA A 138 -4.42 -2.18 12.42
CA ALA A 138 -3.11 -1.57 12.66
C ALA A 138 -3.03 -0.89 14.03
N MET A 139 -3.33 -1.63 15.11
CA MET A 139 -3.42 -1.11 16.50
C MET A 139 -2.13 -0.44 17.00
N HIS A 140 -1.00 -0.70 16.36
CA HIS A 140 0.29 -0.09 16.67
C HIS A 140 0.45 1.32 16.08
N ARG A 141 -0.50 1.77 15.26
CA ARG A 141 -0.49 3.10 14.64
C ARG A 141 -1.29 4.11 15.44
N THR A 142 -0.81 5.34 15.45
CA THR A 142 -1.50 6.46 16.09
C THR A 142 -2.55 7.06 15.16
N VAL A 143 -3.73 7.39 15.71
CA VAL A 143 -4.84 7.96 14.95
C VAL A 143 -5.51 9.09 15.72
N ASP A 144 -5.75 10.22 15.05
CA ASP A 144 -6.49 11.36 15.58
C ASP A 144 -7.63 11.79 14.65
N ILE A 145 -8.74 12.24 15.24
CA ILE A 145 -9.90 12.75 14.51
C ILE A 145 -9.91 14.28 14.56
N ALA A 146 -9.67 14.90 13.40
CA ALA A 146 -9.71 16.34 13.23
C ALA A 146 -11.16 16.85 13.10
N HIS A 147 -11.85 16.98 14.22
CA HIS A 147 -13.24 17.45 14.31
C HIS A 147 -13.38 18.58 15.32
N GLY A 148 -14.35 19.50 15.09
CA GLY A 148 -14.66 20.64 15.92
C GLY A 148 -14.15 21.97 15.36
N PRO A 149 -13.88 23.00 16.20
CA PRO A 149 -13.42 24.32 15.76
C PRO A 149 -12.15 24.28 14.91
N ARG A 150 -11.98 25.24 14.01
CA ARG A 150 -10.84 25.33 13.09
C ARG A 150 -9.48 25.20 13.79
N ALA A 151 -9.31 25.90 14.92
CA ALA A 151 -8.04 25.84 15.65
C ALA A 151 -7.71 24.42 16.16
N LYS A 152 -8.72 23.70 16.67
CA LYS A 152 -8.56 22.30 17.10
C LYS A 152 -8.21 21.39 15.93
N ARG A 153 -8.92 21.53 14.79
CA ARG A 153 -8.63 20.72 13.59
C ARG A 153 -7.21 20.96 13.10
N ALA A 154 -6.79 22.25 13.02
CA ALA A 154 -5.44 22.63 12.61
C ALA A 154 -4.38 22.03 13.56
N ALA A 155 -4.60 22.04 14.87
CA ALA A 155 -3.68 21.42 15.82
C ALA A 155 -3.54 19.91 15.59
N ILE A 156 -4.65 19.21 15.33
CA ILE A 156 -4.63 17.77 15.04
C ILE A 156 -3.95 17.46 13.70
N ILE A 157 -4.22 18.25 12.66
CA ILE A 157 -3.56 18.08 11.35
C ILE A 157 -2.05 18.25 11.47
N ASN A 158 -1.59 19.13 12.34
CA ASN A 158 -0.17 19.38 12.60
C ASN A 158 0.41 18.51 13.73
N SER A 159 -0.35 17.58 14.30
CA SER A 159 0.14 16.64 15.33
C SER A 159 1.06 15.57 14.73
N GLU A 160 1.64 14.75 15.57
CA GLU A 160 2.46 13.59 15.18
C GLU A 160 1.64 12.33 14.84
N ALA A 161 0.31 12.42 14.82
CA ALA A 161 -0.54 11.28 14.48
C ALA A 161 -0.25 10.77 13.07
N GLU A 162 -0.07 9.46 12.95
CA GLU A 162 0.24 8.80 11.68
C GLU A 162 -0.98 8.75 10.76
N PHE A 163 -2.18 8.59 11.33
CA PHE A 163 -3.45 8.69 10.62
C PHE A 163 -4.26 9.86 11.16
N VAL A 164 -4.68 10.74 10.28
CA VAL A 164 -5.57 11.85 10.60
C VAL A 164 -6.87 11.67 9.83
N ILE A 165 -7.99 11.67 10.54
CA ILE A 165 -9.32 11.53 9.95
C ILE A 165 -10.03 12.88 10.00
N ILE A 166 -10.56 13.33 8.88
CA ILE A 166 -11.29 14.61 8.77
C ILE A 166 -12.56 14.41 7.94
N ASN A 167 -13.61 15.16 8.23
CA ASN A 167 -14.81 15.18 7.40
C ASN A 167 -14.70 16.15 6.22
N TYR A 168 -15.53 15.97 5.20
CA TYR A 168 -15.51 16.79 3.97
C TYR A 168 -15.59 18.29 4.23
N ASP A 169 -16.47 18.72 5.17
CA ASP A 169 -16.64 20.14 5.51
C ASP A 169 -15.50 20.68 6.39
N GLY A 170 -14.61 19.84 6.82
CA GLY A 170 -13.49 20.16 7.70
C GLY A 170 -12.19 20.48 6.97
N VAL A 171 -12.14 20.22 5.66
CA VAL A 171 -10.95 20.38 4.81
C VAL A 171 -10.69 21.85 4.48
#